data_c2cd526cc5da8e27ca7253d30d6382c6
#
_entry.id   c2cd526cc5da8e27ca7253d30d6382c6
#
_cell.length_a   1.000
_cell.length_b   1.000
_cell.length_c   1.000
_cell.angle_alpha   90.00
_cell.angle_beta   90.00
_cell.angle_gamma   90.00
#
_symmetry.space_group_name_H-M   'P 1'
#
loop_
_entity.id
_entity.type
_entity.pdbx_description
1 polymer ?
#
loop_
_entity_poly.entity_id
_entity_poly.type
_entity_poly.pdbx_seq_one_letter_code
_entity_poly.pdbx_strand_id
1 'polypeptide(L)'
;YADDFLIGVIGSKADCVKIKSDITNYMEENLKLELSQEKTLITNAQTPAKFLGFEVSVRKSDAVKRNKNNVPARYYNGKIVLKVAIETVRNKLEEYSAIRYKVENGRQVWFAKFRGNLMKKKIEDIVAAYNSEIRGFYNYYCIANNVAYALSKFGYIMEYSMYHTIAAKTNSTVSKVIDKYKIGNDIIVPYQDAKGNLRHRKFYNEGFKRKPPMYYTEVNDLSYTIAIPQPTLTERLEARTCELCGKVGPVVMRHVRKLNQLKGKTECDRLMLEKHRKTLVVCEKCYAKIHNHAK
;
A
#
# COMPACT_ATOMS: atom_id res chain seq x y z
N TYR A 1 -6.74 -7.40 -10.92
CA TYR A 1 -5.65 -6.48 -10.58
C TYR A 1 -4.41 -6.90 -11.35
N ALA A 2 -3.88 -6.03 -12.22
CA ALA A 2 -2.88 -6.38 -13.21
C ALA A 2 -3.34 -7.61 -14.05
N ASP A 3 -2.65 -8.72 -13.95
CA ASP A 3 -2.93 -10.00 -14.61
C ASP A 3 -3.73 -10.99 -13.73
N ASP A 4 -3.92 -10.67 -12.45
CA ASP A 4 -4.70 -11.52 -11.53
C ASP A 4 -6.19 -11.17 -11.55
N PHE A 5 -7.06 -12.18 -11.64
CA PHE A 5 -8.51 -12.03 -11.52
C PHE A 5 -9.16 -13.15 -10.66
N LEU A 6 -10.31 -12.84 -10.09
CA LEU A 6 -11.14 -13.76 -9.33
C LEU A 6 -12.58 -13.65 -9.80
N ILE A 7 -13.16 -14.75 -10.25
CA ILE A 7 -14.54 -14.79 -10.77
C ILE A 7 -15.41 -15.61 -9.81
N GLY A 8 -16.48 -15.01 -9.32
CA GLY A 8 -17.52 -15.70 -8.55
C GLY A 8 -18.63 -16.17 -9.47
N VAL A 9 -18.89 -17.49 -9.48
CA VAL A 9 -19.92 -18.11 -10.30
C VAL A 9 -21.07 -18.61 -9.42
N ILE A 10 -22.30 -18.23 -9.76
CA ILE A 10 -23.52 -18.79 -9.18
C ILE A 10 -23.99 -19.88 -10.15
N GLY A 11 -23.60 -21.15 -9.88
CA GLY A 11 -23.87 -22.24 -10.79
C GLY A 11 -23.22 -23.55 -10.35
N SER A 12 -23.19 -24.49 -11.23
CA SER A 12 -22.57 -25.82 -11.03
C SER A 12 -21.06 -25.79 -11.31
N LYS A 13 -20.34 -26.85 -10.92
CA LYS A 13 -18.94 -27.03 -11.31
C LYS A 13 -18.77 -27.10 -12.84
N ALA A 14 -19.76 -27.66 -13.55
CA ALA A 14 -19.73 -27.76 -15.01
C ALA A 14 -19.75 -26.35 -15.65
N ASP A 15 -20.55 -25.42 -15.11
CA ASP A 15 -20.58 -24.01 -15.56
C ASP A 15 -19.22 -23.35 -15.36
N CYS A 16 -18.57 -23.60 -14.23
CA CYS A 16 -17.23 -23.07 -13.96
C CYS A 16 -16.19 -23.61 -14.95
N VAL A 17 -16.26 -24.88 -15.32
CA VAL A 17 -15.37 -25.51 -16.31
C VAL A 17 -15.57 -24.86 -17.68
N LYS A 18 -16.83 -24.67 -18.09
CA LYS A 18 -17.16 -24.00 -19.34
C LYS A 18 -16.63 -22.57 -19.37
N ILE A 19 -16.91 -21.78 -18.33
CA ILE A 19 -16.41 -20.40 -18.23
C ILE A 19 -14.88 -20.35 -18.29
N LYS A 20 -14.19 -21.28 -17.60
CA LYS A 20 -12.72 -21.35 -17.68
C LYS A 20 -12.24 -21.61 -19.11
N SER A 21 -12.88 -22.54 -19.84
CA SER A 21 -12.57 -22.82 -21.24
C SER A 21 -12.82 -21.60 -22.13
N ASP A 22 -13.97 -20.93 -21.96
CA ASP A 22 -14.32 -19.74 -22.75
C ASP A 22 -13.31 -18.60 -22.53
N ILE A 23 -12.86 -18.42 -21.29
CA ILE A 23 -11.82 -17.43 -20.96
C ILE A 23 -10.47 -17.81 -21.58
N THR A 24 -10.09 -19.10 -21.52
CA THR A 24 -8.84 -19.58 -22.12
C THR A 24 -8.83 -19.29 -23.61
N ASN A 25 -9.88 -19.67 -24.34
CA ASN A 25 -10.02 -19.43 -25.77
C ASN A 25 -9.97 -17.92 -26.09
N TYR A 26 -10.70 -17.10 -25.32
CA TYR A 26 -10.70 -15.65 -25.52
C TYR A 26 -9.30 -15.03 -25.34
N MET A 27 -8.56 -15.47 -24.32
CA MET A 27 -7.20 -14.99 -24.05
C MET A 27 -6.24 -15.35 -25.18
N GLU A 28 -6.32 -16.60 -25.68
CA GLU A 28 -5.47 -17.08 -26.78
C GLU A 28 -5.83 -16.44 -28.12
N GLU A 29 -7.11 -16.39 -28.47
CA GLU A 29 -7.55 -15.91 -29.79
C GLU A 29 -7.47 -14.38 -29.94
N ASN A 30 -7.91 -13.63 -28.91
CA ASN A 30 -8.05 -12.19 -28.99
C ASN A 30 -6.86 -11.43 -28.42
N LEU A 31 -6.27 -11.93 -27.32
CA LEU A 31 -5.18 -11.22 -26.63
C LEU A 31 -3.80 -11.83 -26.89
N LYS A 32 -3.73 -13.02 -27.50
CA LYS A 32 -2.48 -13.78 -27.71
C LYS A 32 -1.74 -14.05 -26.39
N LEU A 33 -2.49 -14.27 -25.31
CA LEU A 33 -1.99 -14.54 -23.98
C LEU A 33 -2.36 -15.98 -23.56
N GLU A 34 -1.42 -16.68 -22.93
CA GLU A 34 -1.63 -18.00 -22.40
C GLU A 34 -2.11 -17.94 -20.94
N LEU A 35 -3.21 -18.63 -20.63
CA LEU A 35 -3.71 -18.75 -19.27
C LEU A 35 -2.99 -19.86 -18.50
N SER A 36 -2.32 -19.53 -17.39
CA SER A 36 -1.67 -20.53 -16.55
C SER A 36 -2.68 -21.52 -15.96
N GLN A 37 -2.67 -22.75 -16.44
CA GLN A 37 -3.59 -23.80 -15.98
C GLN A 37 -3.34 -24.22 -14.53
N GLU A 38 -2.08 -24.17 -14.08
CA GLU A 38 -1.70 -24.51 -12.70
C GLU A 38 -2.19 -23.48 -11.68
N LYS A 39 -2.25 -22.20 -12.06
CA LYS A 39 -2.69 -21.11 -11.19
C LYS A 39 -4.19 -20.85 -11.27
N THR A 40 -4.83 -21.15 -12.41
CA THR A 40 -6.26 -20.92 -12.63
C THR A 40 -7.07 -22.10 -12.12
N LEU A 41 -7.43 -22.04 -10.86
CA LEU A 41 -8.13 -23.13 -10.14
C LEU A 41 -9.64 -22.86 -10.05
N ILE A 42 -10.44 -23.95 -10.14
CA ILE A 42 -11.86 -23.92 -9.80
C ILE A 42 -12.00 -24.40 -8.36
N THR A 43 -12.37 -23.49 -7.47
CA THR A 43 -12.45 -23.76 -6.03
C THR A 43 -13.89 -23.60 -5.55
N ASN A 44 -14.36 -24.50 -4.65
CA ASN A 44 -15.64 -24.31 -3.99
C ASN A 44 -15.63 -23.01 -3.19
N ALA A 45 -16.69 -22.21 -3.33
CA ALA A 45 -16.76 -20.89 -2.71
C ALA A 45 -16.65 -20.88 -1.16
N GLN A 46 -16.91 -22.02 -0.49
CA GLN A 46 -16.73 -22.19 0.95
C GLN A 46 -15.28 -22.45 1.35
N THR A 47 -14.48 -22.99 0.42
CA THR A 47 -13.04 -23.20 0.61
C THR A 47 -12.32 -21.90 0.31
N PRO A 48 -11.40 -21.44 1.18
CA PRO A 48 -10.67 -20.21 0.93
C PRO A 48 -9.83 -20.28 -0.35
N ALA A 49 -10.06 -19.36 -1.27
CA ALA A 49 -9.23 -19.15 -2.45
C ALA A 49 -8.23 -18.02 -2.15
N LYS A 50 -6.96 -18.21 -2.50
CA LYS A 50 -5.93 -17.18 -2.33
C LYS A 50 -6.01 -16.18 -3.48
N PHE A 51 -6.19 -14.91 -3.14
CA PHE A 51 -6.21 -13.81 -4.11
C PHE A 51 -5.63 -12.54 -3.51
N LEU A 52 -4.61 -11.97 -4.14
CA LEU A 52 -3.91 -10.75 -3.69
C LEU A 52 -3.49 -10.80 -2.21
N GLY A 53 -2.99 -11.95 -1.76
CA GLY A 53 -2.56 -12.14 -0.38
C GLY A 53 -3.69 -12.33 0.64
N PHE A 54 -4.95 -12.27 0.21
CA PHE A 54 -6.13 -12.60 1.02
C PHE A 54 -6.57 -14.04 0.78
N GLU A 55 -7.23 -14.59 1.76
CA GLU A 55 -8.09 -15.76 1.64
C GLU A 55 -9.53 -15.29 1.44
N VAL A 56 -10.09 -15.55 0.26
CA VAL A 56 -11.45 -15.17 -0.12
C VAL A 56 -12.35 -16.38 -0.04
N SER A 57 -13.46 -16.28 0.68
CA SER A 57 -14.46 -17.36 0.76
C SER A 57 -15.86 -16.78 0.92
N VAL A 58 -16.86 -17.61 0.67
CA VAL A 58 -18.26 -17.27 0.89
C VAL A 58 -18.75 -17.95 2.18
N ARG A 59 -19.30 -17.15 3.08
CA ARG A 59 -19.82 -17.67 4.34
C ARG A 59 -21.03 -18.54 4.10
N LYS A 60 -20.98 -19.76 4.60
CA LYS A 60 -22.12 -20.65 4.77
C LYS A 60 -22.03 -21.30 6.15
N SER A 61 -23.05 -21.12 6.97
CA SER A 61 -23.09 -21.70 8.31
C SER A 61 -24.54 -21.97 8.68
N ASP A 62 -24.81 -23.18 9.13
CA ASP A 62 -26.11 -23.61 9.63
C ASP A 62 -26.22 -23.40 11.17
N ALA A 63 -25.15 -22.88 11.78
CA ALA A 63 -25.12 -22.61 13.22
C ALA A 63 -26.06 -21.45 13.59
N VAL A 64 -26.90 -21.66 14.60
CA VAL A 64 -27.75 -20.60 15.15
C VAL A 64 -26.90 -19.71 16.03
N LYS A 65 -26.66 -18.47 15.58
CA LYS A 65 -26.03 -17.46 16.40
C LYS A 65 -27.07 -16.82 17.32
N ARG A 66 -26.71 -16.64 18.59
CA ARG A 66 -27.54 -15.92 19.57
C ARG A 66 -26.92 -14.58 19.91
N ASN A 67 -27.75 -13.55 20.11
CA ASN A 67 -27.30 -12.25 20.57
C ASN A 67 -26.99 -12.27 22.08
N LYS A 68 -26.60 -11.11 22.65
CA LYS A 68 -26.29 -10.99 24.08
C LYS A 68 -27.44 -11.36 24.99
N ASN A 69 -28.68 -11.29 24.50
CA ASN A 69 -29.92 -11.62 25.25
C ASN A 69 -30.40 -13.03 24.93
N ASN A 70 -29.54 -13.92 24.43
CA ASN A 70 -29.83 -15.30 24.09
C ASN A 70 -30.90 -15.48 22.97
N VAL A 71 -31.30 -14.44 22.29
CA VAL A 71 -32.25 -14.46 21.16
C VAL A 71 -31.55 -14.89 19.88
N PRO A 72 -32.14 -15.80 19.07
CA PRO A 72 -31.58 -16.19 17.80
C PRO A 72 -31.37 -14.98 16.89
N ALA A 73 -30.13 -14.80 16.42
CA ALA A 73 -29.78 -13.74 15.47
C ALA A 73 -29.63 -14.31 14.06
N ARG A 74 -30.11 -13.54 13.09
CA ARG A 74 -30.02 -13.93 11.69
C ARG A 74 -28.57 -14.06 11.25
N TYR A 75 -28.22 -15.18 10.60
CA TYR A 75 -26.91 -15.40 9.99
C TYR A 75 -26.98 -15.02 8.52
N TYR A 76 -26.07 -14.12 8.09
CA TYR A 76 -25.99 -13.76 6.68
C TYR A 76 -25.11 -14.77 5.95
N ASN A 77 -25.72 -15.79 5.36
CA ASN A 77 -25.08 -16.67 4.39
C ASN A 77 -24.91 -15.96 3.04
N GLY A 78 -23.97 -16.43 2.23
CA GLY A 78 -23.67 -15.81 0.93
C GLY A 78 -22.77 -14.57 1.00
N LYS A 79 -22.37 -14.12 2.20
CA LYS A 79 -21.46 -12.96 2.33
C LYS A 79 -20.04 -13.36 2.03
N ILE A 80 -19.38 -12.57 1.18
CA ILE A 80 -17.94 -12.69 0.91
C ILE A 80 -17.15 -12.33 2.19
N VAL A 81 -16.17 -13.16 2.51
CA VAL A 81 -15.28 -13.00 3.66
C VAL A 81 -13.85 -12.95 3.16
N LEU A 82 -13.16 -11.88 3.52
CA LEU A 82 -11.73 -11.70 3.29
C LEU A 82 -10.98 -11.99 4.58
N LYS A 83 -9.98 -12.86 4.55
CA LYS A 83 -9.12 -13.15 5.71
C LYS A 83 -7.65 -12.98 5.35
N VAL A 84 -6.85 -12.66 6.34
CA VAL A 84 -5.39 -12.75 6.26
C VAL A 84 -4.99 -14.13 6.75
N ALA A 85 -4.28 -14.89 5.91
CA ALA A 85 -3.74 -16.19 6.32
C ALA A 85 -2.62 -16.00 7.35
N ILE A 86 -2.52 -16.91 8.30
CA ILE A 86 -1.44 -16.89 9.28
C ILE A 86 -0.06 -17.06 8.63
N GLU A 87 -0.02 -17.78 7.52
CA GLU A 87 1.18 -17.94 6.70
C GLU A 87 1.66 -16.62 6.10
N THR A 88 0.73 -15.76 5.64
CA THR A 88 1.04 -14.42 5.13
C THR A 88 1.72 -13.57 6.21
N VAL A 89 1.19 -13.64 7.45
CA VAL A 89 1.80 -12.96 8.59
C VAL A 89 3.20 -13.51 8.89
N ARG A 90 3.35 -14.84 8.87
CA ARG A 90 4.61 -15.51 9.10
C ARG A 90 5.66 -15.09 8.06
N ASN A 91 5.31 -15.23 6.78
CA ASN A 91 6.22 -14.92 5.67
C ASN A 91 6.67 -13.45 5.72
N LYS A 92 5.77 -12.53 6.12
CA LYS A 92 6.12 -11.12 6.26
C LYS A 92 7.08 -10.86 7.43
N LEU A 93 6.91 -11.55 8.54
CA LEU A 93 7.85 -11.48 9.68
C LEU A 93 9.22 -12.08 9.34
N GLU A 94 9.26 -13.12 8.50
CA GLU A 94 10.50 -13.70 7.98
C GLU A 94 11.21 -12.74 7.03
N GLU A 95 10.48 -12.14 6.08
CA GLU A 95 10.99 -11.13 5.16
C GLU A 95 11.66 -9.97 5.92
N TYR A 96 11.02 -9.52 7.00
CA TYR A 96 11.59 -8.50 7.88
C TYR A 96 12.71 -9.01 8.79
N SER A 97 12.98 -10.32 8.80
CA SER A 97 13.93 -10.96 9.72
C SER A 97 13.62 -10.68 11.20
N ALA A 98 12.36 -10.49 11.53
CA ALA A 98 11.87 -10.12 12.85
C ALA A 98 11.52 -11.33 13.73
N ILE A 99 11.53 -12.55 13.18
CA ILE A 99 11.06 -13.77 13.82
C ILE A 99 12.15 -14.86 13.83
N ARG A 100 12.09 -15.71 14.82
CA ARG A 100 12.77 -17.02 14.91
C ARG A 100 11.82 -18.07 15.42
N TYR A 101 12.09 -19.32 15.13
CA TYR A 101 11.28 -20.46 15.52
C TYR A 101 11.97 -21.31 16.57
N LYS A 102 11.18 -21.89 17.45
CA LYS A 102 11.57 -22.95 18.35
C LYS A 102 10.48 -24.00 18.38
N VAL A 103 10.84 -25.27 18.38
CA VAL A 103 9.89 -26.36 18.54
C VAL A 103 9.77 -26.66 20.03
N GLU A 104 8.57 -26.47 20.57
CA GLU A 104 8.23 -26.81 21.96
C GLU A 104 7.01 -27.73 21.95
N ASN A 105 7.14 -28.88 22.57
CA ASN A 105 6.10 -29.91 22.64
C ASN A 105 5.51 -30.28 21.24
N GLY A 106 6.38 -30.42 20.23
CA GLY A 106 5.99 -30.74 18.86
C GLY A 106 5.30 -29.61 18.08
N ARG A 107 5.18 -28.42 18.68
CA ARG A 107 4.58 -27.24 18.05
C ARG A 107 5.63 -26.17 17.77
N GLN A 108 5.53 -25.52 16.61
CA GLN A 108 6.39 -24.40 16.25
C GLN A 108 5.91 -23.14 16.97
N VAL A 109 6.75 -22.64 17.88
CA VAL A 109 6.52 -21.39 18.63
C VAL A 109 7.32 -20.27 18.01
N TRP A 110 6.73 -19.10 17.92
CA TRP A 110 7.30 -17.91 17.30
C TRP A 110 7.90 -16.99 18.35
N PHE A 111 9.15 -16.61 18.16
CA PHE A 111 9.86 -15.67 19.02
C PHE A 111 10.35 -14.48 18.22
N ALA A 112 10.29 -13.32 18.83
CA ALA A 112 10.88 -12.12 18.26
C ALA A 112 12.42 -12.25 18.17
N LYS A 113 12.98 -11.69 17.09
CA LYS A 113 14.42 -11.67 16.81
C LYS A 113 14.86 -10.24 16.58
N PHE A 114 16.08 -9.88 17.03
CA PHE A 114 16.69 -8.61 16.69
C PHE A 114 17.03 -8.54 15.20
N ARG A 115 17.01 -7.33 14.64
CA ARG A 115 17.28 -7.08 13.22
C ARG A 115 18.64 -6.40 13.07
N GLY A 116 19.66 -7.17 12.72
CA GLY A 116 21.05 -6.71 12.61
C GLY A 116 21.23 -5.57 11.61
N ASN A 117 20.49 -5.57 10.51
CA ASN A 117 20.52 -4.53 9.48
C ASN A 117 20.08 -3.13 9.99
N LEU A 118 19.29 -3.06 11.06
CA LEU A 118 18.84 -1.82 11.66
C LEU A 118 19.77 -1.28 12.76
N MET A 119 20.68 -2.10 13.28
CA MET A 119 21.54 -1.71 14.41
C MET A 119 22.45 -0.51 14.11
N LYS A 120 22.79 -0.26 12.84
CA LYS A 120 23.58 0.90 12.42
C LYS A 120 22.81 2.21 12.44
N LYS A 121 21.47 2.17 12.43
CA LYS A 121 20.61 3.35 12.44
C LYS A 121 20.52 3.96 13.85
N LYS A 122 20.13 5.23 13.96
CA LYS A 122 19.75 5.85 15.24
C LYS A 122 18.51 5.17 15.83
N ILE A 123 18.30 5.26 17.15
CA ILE A 123 17.19 4.56 17.82
C ILE A 123 15.84 5.06 17.32
N GLU A 124 15.69 6.37 17.13
CA GLU A 124 14.50 6.99 16.56
C GLU A 124 14.20 6.50 15.12
N ASP A 125 15.25 6.23 14.33
CA ASP A 125 15.10 5.71 12.97
C ASP A 125 14.76 4.20 12.96
N ILE A 126 15.26 3.45 13.96
CA ILE A 126 14.83 2.07 14.18
C ILE A 126 13.32 2.04 14.41
N VAL A 127 12.82 2.84 15.37
CA VAL A 127 11.37 2.93 15.65
C VAL A 127 10.58 3.39 14.43
N ALA A 128 11.10 4.34 13.65
CA ALA A 128 10.45 4.81 12.43
C ALA A 128 10.32 3.70 11.37
N ALA A 129 11.36 2.87 11.20
CA ALA A 129 11.34 1.74 10.27
C ALA A 129 10.26 0.71 10.66
N TYR A 130 10.21 0.30 11.93
CA TYR A 130 9.16 -0.59 12.43
C TYR A 130 7.76 0.00 12.25
N ASN A 131 7.56 1.28 12.55
CA ASN A 131 6.28 1.96 12.37
C ASN A 131 5.83 1.96 10.90
N SER A 132 6.73 2.22 9.97
CA SER A 132 6.45 2.23 8.54
C SER A 132 6.01 0.86 8.05
N GLU A 133 6.72 -0.19 8.47
CA GLU A 133 6.43 -1.57 8.11
C GLU A 133 5.09 -2.06 8.70
N ILE A 134 4.82 -1.74 9.97
CA ILE A 134 3.55 -2.09 10.63
C ILE A 134 2.38 -1.38 9.95
N ARG A 135 2.49 -0.07 9.71
CA ARG A 135 1.44 0.70 9.03
C ARG A 135 1.21 0.22 7.60
N GLY A 136 2.28 -0.05 6.85
CA GLY A 136 2.18 -0.55 5.49
C GLY A 136 1.43 -1.88 5.43
N PHE A 137 1.80 -2.84 6.28
CA PHE A 137 1.14 -4.14 6.36
C PHE A 137 -0.32 -4.02 6.83
N TYR A 138 -0.59 -3.21 7.86
CA TYR A 138 -1.95 -2.96 8.35
C TYR A 138 -2.81 -2.23 7.30
N ASN A 139 -2.30 -1.21 6.63
CA ASN A 139 -3.07 -0.47 5.64
C ASN A 139 -3.51 -1.36 4.47
N TYR A 140 -2.69 -2.30 4.06
CA TYR A 140 -3.04 -3.26 3.03
C TYR A 140 -4.15 -4.22 3.49
N TYR A 141 -4.05 -4.76 4.71
CA TYR A 141 -4.96 -5.79 5.21
C TYR A 141 -6.12 -5.25 6.09
N CYS A 142 -6.24 -3.94 6.27
CA CYS A 142 -7.21 -3.34 7.20
C CYS A 142 -8.69 -3.66 6.88
N ILE A 143 -8.99 -4.05 5.64
CA ILE A 143 -10.35 -4.46 5.20
C ILE A 143 -10.69 -5.91 5.58
N ALA A 144 -9.70 -6.73 5.93
CA ALA A 144 -9.92 -8.15 6.24
C ALA A 144 -10.79 -8.36 7.48
N ASN A 145 -11.62 -9.39 7.43
CA ASN A 145 -12.55 -9.70 8.53
C ASN A 145 -11.85 -10.13 9.82
N ASN A 146 -10.66 -10.71 9.73
CA ASN A 146 -9.86 -11.17 10.87
C ASN A 146 -8.64 -10.29 11.15
N VAL A 147 -8.57 -9.07 10.61
CA VAL A 147 -7.38 -8.20 10.71
C VAL A 147 -6.92 -7.99 12.15
N ALA A 148 -7.84 -7.72 13.07
CA ALA A 148 -7.49 -7.50 14.48
C ALA A 148 -6.79 -8.72 15.09
N TYR A 149 -7.30 -9.92 14.84
CA TYR A 149 -6.70 -11.16 15.34
C TYR A 149 -5.37 -11.48 14.67
N ALA A 150 -5.34 -11.46 13.33
CA ALA A 150 -4.16 -11.83 12.56
C ALA A 150 -2.99 -10.89 12.81
N LEU A 151 -3.25 -9.58 12.86
CA LEU A 151 -2.21 -8.57 13.05
C LEU A 151 -1.83 -8.31 14.52
N SER A 152 -2.62 -8.74 15.49
CA SER A 152 -2.22 -8.68 16.90
C SER A 152 -0.93 -9.47 17.15
N LYS A 153 -0.84 -10.68 16.61
CA LYS A 153 0.39 -11.50 16.71
C LYS A 153 1.56 -10.88 15.97
N PHE A 154 1.29 -10.32 14.79
CA PHE A 154 2.29 -9.57 14.02
C PHE A 154 2.84 -8.38 14.82
N GLY A 155 1.95 -7.53 15.34
CA GLY A 155 2.32 -6.36 16.12
C GLY A 155 3.14 -6.71 17.36
N TYR A 156 2.74 -7.75 18.08
CA TYR A 156 3.48 -8.26 19.23
C TYR A 156 4.91 -8.66 18.88
N ILE A 157 5.09 -9.45 17.82
CA ILE A 157 6.42 -9.88 17.38
C ILE A 157 7.26 -8.68 16.93
N MET A 158 6.67 -7.72 16.21
CA MET A 158 7.36 -6.52 15.74
C MET A 158 7.80 -5.62 16.92
N GLU A 159 6.95 -5.46 17.94
CA GLU A 159 7.27 -4.71 19.16
C GLU A 159 8.48 -5.34 19.89
N TYR A 160 8.42 -6.65 20.16
CA TYR A 160 9.52 -7.32 20.84
C TYR A 160 10.78 -7.40 19.97
N SER A 161 10.65 -7.55 18.66
CA SER A 161 11.78 -7.47 17.73
C SER A 161 12.48 -6.10 17.79
N MET A 162 11.70 -5.03 17.90
CA MET A 162 12.23 -3.67 18.10
C MET A 162 13.00 -3.57 19.43
N TYR A 163 12.43 -4.06 20.54
CA TYR A 163 13.15 -4.06 21.83
C TYR A 163 14.45 -4.86 21.76
N HIS A 164 14.43 -6.04 21.15
CA HIS A 164 15.64 -6.84 20.94
C HIS A 164 16.67 -6.10 20.07
N THR A 165 16.24 -5.37 19.04
CA THR A 165 17.13 -4.61 18.16
C THR A 165 17.78 -3.44 18.88
N ILE A 166 17.02 -2.70 19.70
CA ILE A 166 17.56 -1.61 20.52
C ILE A 166 18.47 -2.15 21.61
N ALA A 167 18.11 -3.24 22.29
CA ALA A 167 18.93 -3.88 23.30
C ALA A 167 20.28 -4.34 22.74
N ALA A 168 20.28 -5.01 21.58
CA ALA A 168 21.50 -5.43 20.89
C ALA A 168 22.37 -4.21 20.48
N LYS A 169 21.74 -3.12 19.96
CA LYS A 169 22.46 -1.90 19.60
C LYS A 169 23.13 -1.22 20.81
N THR A 170 22.46 -1.21 21.97
CA THR A 170 22.93 -0.51 23.17
C THR A 170 23.67 -1.41 24.15
N ASN A 171 23.98 -2.64 23.74
CA ASN A 171 24.59 -3.68 24.58
C ASN A 171 23.88 -3.80 25.95
N SER A 172 22.56 -3.92 25.91
CA SER A 172 21.66 -3.86 27.06
C SER A 172 20.69 -5.05 27.05
N THR A 173 19.85 -5.17 28.06
CA THR A 173 18.77 -6.16 28.11
C THR A 173 17.46 -5.57 27.63
N VAL A 174 16.55 -6.43 27.15
CA VAL A 174 15.20 -6.03 26.74
C VAL A 174 14.44 -5.36 27.89
N SER A 175 14.58 -5.86 29.13
CA SER A 175 13.94 -5.26 30.31
C SER A 175 14.38 -3.80 30.49
N LYS A 176 15.69 -3.53 30.46
CA LYS A 176 16.23 -2.16 30.61
C LYS A 176 15.75 -1.23 29.47
N VAL A 177 15.58 -1.76 28.24
CA VAL A 177 15.04 -0.97 27.10
C VAL A 177 13.55 -0.65 27.33
N ILE A 178 12.78 -1.62 27.84
CA ILE A 178 11.36 -1.41 28.19
C ILE A 178 11.26 -0.36 29.29
N ASP A 179 11.98 -0.51 30.38
CA ASP A 179 11.98 0.42 31.53
C ASP A 179 12.34 1.85 31.09
N LYS A 180 13.27 1.99 30.13
CA LYS A 180 13.72 3.29 29.63
C LYS A 180 12.73 4.00 28.70
N TYR A 181 12.04 3.26 27.85
CA TYR A 181 11.26 3.87 26.76
C TYR A 181 9.75 3.64 26.85
N LYS A 182 9.27 2.71 27.70
CA LYS A 182 7.85 2.45 27.88
C LYS A 182 7.26 3.34 28.97
N ILE A 183 6.30 4.17 28.59
CA ILE A 183 5.56 5.07 29.48
C ILE A 183 4.08 4.67 29.39
N GLY A 184 3.59 3.95 30.40
CA GLY A 184 2.25 3.38 30.36
C GLY A 184 2.07 2.40 29.20
N ASN A 185 1.16 2.68 28.29
CA ASN A 185 0.93 1.85 27.08
C ASN A 185 1.76 2.30 25.86
N ASP A 186 2.47 3.39 25.98
CA ASP A 186 3.23 3.99 24.88
C ASP A 186 4.71 3.69 24.99
N ILE A 187 5.35 3.54 23.85
CA ILE A 187 6.82 3.45 23.73
C ILE A 187 7.29 4.73 23.06
N ILE A 188 8.06 5.53 23.79
CA ILE A 188 8.44 6.87 23.38
C ILE A 188 9.97 7.01 23.43
N VAL A 189 10.57 7.29 22.29
CA VAL A 189 12.01 7.52 22.16
C VAL A 189 12.26 9.01 21.95
N PRO A 190 12.92 9.69 22.93
CA PRO A 190 13.34 11.07 22.73
C PRO A 190 14.55 11.13 21.79
N TYR A 191 14.60 12.16 20.94
CA TYR A 191 15.72 12.43 20.04
C TYR A 191 15.84 13.93 19.76
N GLN A 192 16.99 14.37 19.27
CA GLN A 192 17.19 15.75 18.80
C GLN A 192 17.10 15.78 17.28
N ASP A 193 16.34 16.72 16.75
CA ASP A 193 16.29 16.98 15.32
C ASP A 193 17.57 17.70 14.82
N ALA A 194 17.71 17.89 13.51
CA ALA A 194 18.87 18.55 12.91
C ALA A 194 19.05 20.02 13.37
N LYS A 195 18.03 20.61 13.99
CA LYS A 195 18.06 21.97 14.55
C LYS A 195 18.34 21.98 16.05
N GLY A 196 18.59 20.81 16.67
CA GLY A 196 18.82 20.68 18.11
C GLY A 196 17.55 20.63 18.97
N ASN A 197 16.35 20.69 18.38
CA ASN A 197 15.11 20.63 19.15
C ASN A 197 14.82 19.22 19.65
N LEU A 198 14.39 19.11 20.90
CA LEU A 198 13.95 17.84 21.46
C LEU A 198 12.64 17.38 20.81
N ARG A 199 12.63 16.18 20.27
CA ARG A 199 11.50 15.53 19.64
C ARG A 199 11.29 14.14 20.26
N HIS A 200 10.10 13.58 20.04
CA HIS A 200 9.73 12.27 20.53
C HIS A 200 9.22 11.40 19.37
N ARG A 201 9.73 10.18 19.27
CA ARG A 201 9.26 9.17 18.32
C ARG A 201 8.46 8.12 19.08
N LYS A 202 7.16 8.08 18.82
CA LYS A 202 6.26 7.08 19.41
C LYS A 202 6.24 5.83 18.53
N PHE A 203 6.31 4.64 19.13
CA PHE A 203 6.06 3.37 18.45
C PHE A 203 4.56 3.21 18.17
N TYR A 204 4.23 2.48 17.10
CA TYR A 204 2.86 2.25 16.67
C TYR A 204 2.05 1.47 17.72
N ASN A 205 0.98 2.04 18.22
CA ASN A 205 0.04 1.39 19.15
C ASN A 205 -1.43 1.73 18.88
N GLU A 206 -1.76 2.16 17.64
CA GLU A 206 -3.13 2.53 17.25
C GLU A 206 -4.06 1.32 17.12
N GLY A 207 -3.51 0.11 17.27
CA GLY A 207 -4.24 -1.15 17.14
C GLY A 207 -4.56 -1.51 15.69
N PHE A 208 -5.26 -2.62 15.50
CA PHE A 208 -5.56 -3.20 14.18
C PHE A 208 -7.07 -3.35 13.97
N LYS A 209 -7.81 -2.26 14.04
CA LYS A 209 -9.26 -2.26 13.83
C LYS A 209 -9.57 -2.48 12.35
N ARG A 210 -10.61 -3.27 12.05
CA ARG A 210 -11.09 -3.43 10.68
C ARG A 210 -11.63 -2.09 10.18
N LYS A 211 -11.14 -1.66 9.02
CA LYS A 211 -11.71 -0.52 8.29
C LYS A 211 -12.73 -1.05 7.28
N PRO A 212 -13.87 -0.37 7.07
CA PRO A 212 -14.75 -0.72 5.97
C PRO A 212 -13.99 -0.52 4.65
N PRO A 213 -14.26 -1.36 3.63
CA PRO A 213 -13.73 -1.09 2.29
C PRO A 213 -14.26 0.27 1.84
N MET A 214 -13.40 1.10 1.25
CA MET A 214 -13.85 2.30 0.56
C MET A 214 -14.54 1.84 -0.73
N TYR A 215 -15.85 1.96 -0.75
CA TYR A 215 -16.60 1.82 -1.99
C TYR A 215 -16.44 3.14 -2.74
N TYR A 216 -15.70 3.13 -3.81
CA TYR A 216 -15.82 4.18 -4.82
C TYR A 216 -17.15 3.92 -5.53
N THR A 217 -18.18 4.65 -5.13
CA THR A 217 -19.53 4.55 -5.72
C THR A 217 -19.56 4.95 -7.20
N GLU A 218 -18.48 5.54 -7.69
CA GLU A 218 -18.32 6.06 -9.05
C GLU A 218 -17.23 5.31 -9.83
N VAL A 219 -17.25 3.97 -9.77
CA VAL A 219 -16.33 3.13 -10.58
C VAL A 219 -16.50 3.41 -12.09
N ASN A 220 -17.65 3.92 -12.49
CA ASN A 220 -17.92 4.27 -13.88
C ASN A 220 -17.36 5.65 -14.28
N ASP A 221 -17.01 6.51 -13.32
CA ASP A 221 -16.41 7.83 -13.54
C ASP A 221 -14.90 7.87 -13.21
N LEU A 222 -14.29 6.73 -12.89
CA LEU A 222 -12.86 6.62 -13.06
C LEU A 222 -12.59 6.78 -14.56
N SER A 223 -12.57 8.02 -15.02
CA SER A 223 -11.77 8.35 -16.17
C SER A 223 -10.39 7.81 -15.82
N TYR A 224 -10.03 6.71 -16.44
CA TYR A 224 -8.65 6.29 -16.52
C TYR A 224 -7.92 7.47 -17.14
N THR A 225 -7.49 8.40 -16.32
CA THR A 225 -6.37 9.24 -16.66
C THR A 225 -5.22 8.23 -16.78
N ILE A 226 -5.18 7.58 -17.94
CA ILE A 226 -3.94 6.99 -18.40
C ILE A 226 -2.97 8.13 -18.17
N ALA A 227 -2.05 7.96 -17.22
CA ALA A 227 -0.95 8.89 -17.05
C ALA A 227 -0.17 8.80 -18.34
N ILE A 228 -0.61 9.54 -19.36
CA ILE A 228 0.14 9.70 -20.61
C ILE A 228 1.46 10.27 -20.11
N PRO A 229 2.56 9.53 -20.28
CA PRO A 229 3.84 10.01 -19.81
C PRO A 229 4.05 11.38 -20.45
N GLN A 230 4.11 12.39 -19.59
CA GLN A 230 4.24 13.75 -20.09
C GLN A 230 5.60 13.87 -20.74
N PRO A 231 5.71 14.38 -21.98
CA PRO A 231 6.96 14.45 -22.70
C PRO A 231 8.01 15.21 -21.87
N THR A 232 9.20 14.68 -21.85
CA THR A 232 10.36 15.27 -21.19
C THR A 232 10.66 16.65 -21.76
N LEU A 233 11.44 17.47 -21.06
CA LEU A 233 11.86 18.77 -21.59
C LEU A 233 12.64 18.64 -22.90
N THR A 234 13.48 17.62 -23.02
CA THR A 234 14.27 17.33 -24.22
C THR A 234 13.36 17.03 -25.40
N GLU A 235 12.42 16.11 -25.28
CA GLU A 235 11.44 15.78 -26.33
C GLU A 235 10.62 17.01 -26.76
N ARG A 236 10.26 17.88 -25.83
CA ARG A 236 9.51 19.11 -26.11
C ARG A 236 10.34 20.15 -26.87
N LEU A 237 11.64 20.26 -26.58
CA LEU A 237 12.55 21.12 -27.31
C LEU A 237 12.83 20.57 -28.72
N GLU A 238 13.02 19.26 -28.85
CA GLU A 238 13.23 18.56 -30.10
C GLU A 238 12.02 18.65 -31.05
N ALA A 239 10.80 18.64 -30.48
CA ALA A 239 9.56 18.83 -31.24
C ALA A 239 9.45 20.21 -31.88
N ARG A 240 10.29 21.19 -31.50
CA ARG A 240 10.35 22.56 -32.05
C ARG A 240 9.00 23.25 -32.17
N THR A 241 8.04 22.91 -31.31
CA THR A 241 6.69 23.46 -31.35
C THR A 241 6.48 24.36 -30.13
N CYS A 242 6.06 25.61 -30.41
CA CYS A 242 5.75 26.56 -29.34
C CYS A 242 4.49 26.11 -28.55
N GLU A 243 4.62 25.90 -27.26
CA GLU A 243 3.51 25.45 -26.41
C GLU A 243 2.43 26.52 -26.16
N LEU A 244 2.67 27.79 -26.51
CA LEU A 244 1.67 28.88 -26.43
C LEU A 244 0.94 29.14 -27.74
N CYS A 245 1.64 29.24 -28.86
CA CYS A 245 1.00 29.62 -30.13
C CYS A 245 0.98 28.49 -31.17
N GLY A 246 1.50 27.29 -30.87
CA GLY A 246 1.50 26.11 -31.75
C GLY A 246 2.43 26.21 -32.96
N LYS A 247 3.15 27.32 -33.18
CA LYS A 247 4.04 27.47 -34.31
C LYS A 247 5.27 26.56 -34.21
N VAL A 248 5.61 25.92 -35.33
CA VAL A 248 6.82 25.12 -35.44
C VAL A 248 7.99 26.02 -35.88
N GLY A 249 9.14 25.89 -35.22
CA GLY A 249 10.34 26.66 -35.48
C GLY A 249 11.30 26.71 -34.29
N PRO A 250 12.25 27.64 -34.28
CA PRO A 250 13.16 27.81 -33.16
C PRO A 250 12.40 28.11 -31.87
N VAL A 251 12.70 27.35 -30.80
CA VAL A 251 12.06 27.48 -29.50
C VAL A 251 13.11 27.67 -28.43
N VAL A 252 12.71 28.36 -27.36
CA VAL A 252 13.51 28.60 -26.15
C VAL A 252 12.73 28.14 -24.92
N MET A 253 13.46 27.78 -23.86
CA MET A 253 12.85 27.37 -22.61
C MET A 253 12.62 28.57 -21.70
N ARG A 254 11.40 28.71 -21.19
CA ARG A 254 11.09 29.54 -20.03
C ARG A 254 11.07 28.69 -18.76
N HIS A 255 11.69 29.17 -17.68
CA HIS A 255 11.73 28.51 -16.40
C HIS A 255 11.28 29.45 -15.27
N VAL A 256 10.55 28.91 -14.28
CA VAL A 256 10.19 29.59 -13.03
C VAL A 256 10.74 28.82 -11.82
N ARG A 257 11.22 29.56 -10.80
CA ARG A 257 11.79 28.93 -9.59
C ARG A 257 10.73 28.13 -8.80
N LYS A 258 9.54 28.73 -8.63
CA LYS A 258 8.43 28.13 -7.86
C LYS A 258 7.11 28.39 -8.57
N LEU A 259 6.26 27.37 -8.69
CA LEU A 259 4.93 27.50 -9.30
C LEU A 259 3.99 28.41 -8.49
N ASN A 260 4.13 28.44 -7.17
CA ASN A 260 3.33 29.31 -6.32
C ASN A 260 3.61 30.82 -6.48
N GLN A 261 4.64 31.20 -7.23
CA GLN A 261 4.92 32.59 -7.59
C GLN A 261 4.09 33.05 -8.80
N LEU A 262 3.49 32.11 -9.54
CA LEU A 262 2.64 32.40 -10.68
C LEU A 262 1.24 32.79 -10.18
N LYS A 263 0.78 33.97 -10.60
CA LYS A 263 -0.54 34.50 -10.20
C LYS A 263 -1.67 34.11 -11.16
N GLY A 264 -1.38 33.35 -12.21
CA GLY A 264 -2.34 32.93 -13.23
C GLY A 264 -2.90 34.07 -14.09
N LYS A 265 -2.29 35.25 -14.07
CA LYS A 265 -2.74 36.44 -14.82
C LYS A 265 -2.48 36.33 -16.31
N THR A 266 -1.38 35.67 -16.71
CA THR A 266 -1.02 35.49 -18.11
C THR A 266 -1.42 34.09 -18.59
N GLU A 267 -1.63 33.93 -19.90
CA GLU A 267 -1.91 32.61 -20.52
C GLU A 267 -0.76 31.63 -20.24
N CYS A 268 0.47 32.12 -20.24
CA CYS A 268 1.65 31.36 -19.89
C CYS A 268 1.58 30.83 -18.44
N ASP A 269 1.19 31.68 -17.48
CA ASP A 269 1.09 31.27 -16.08
C ASP A 269 0.01 30.21 -15.90
N ARG A 270 -1.16 30.40 -16.56
CA ARG A 270 -2.26 29.42 -16.52
C ARG A 270 -1.82 28.06 -17.07
N LEU A 271 -1.18 28.04 -18.21
CA LEU A 271 -0.68 26.80 -18.83
C LEU A 271 0.36 26.09 -17.97
N MET A 272 1.27 26.83 -17.32
CA MET A 272 2.26 26.26 -16.40
C MET A 272 1.63 25.70 -15.12
N LEU A 273 0.61 26.36 -14.58
CA LEU A 273 -0.14 25.91 -13.40
C LEU A 273 -0.98 24.68 -13.73
N GLU A 274 -1.73 24.71 -14.83
CA GLU A 274 -2.55 23.59 -15.31
C GLU A 274 -1.74 22.31 -15.52
N LYS A 275 -0.59 22.44 -16.19
CA LYS A 275 0.30 21.30 -16.45
C LYS A 275 1.24 20.97 -15.28
N HIS A 276 1.15 21.67 -14.16
CA HIS A 276 2.06 21.53 -13.01
C HIS A 276 3.55 21.51 -13.39
N ARG A 277 3.94 22.34 -14.37
CA ARG A 277 5.30 22.35 -14.92
C ARG A 277 6.01 23.67 -14.63
N LYS A 278 7.29 23.60 -14.19
CA LYS A 278 8.17 24.77 -14.00
C LYS A 278 8.82 25.26 -15.28
N THR A 279 8.67 24.53 -16.39
CA THR A 279 9.28 24.85 -17.68
C THR A 279 8.23 24.90 -18.79
N LEU A 280 8.36 25.87 -19.68
CA LEU A 280 7.54 26.00 -20.88
C LEU A 280 8.45 26.22 -22.08
N VAL A 281 8.16 25.55 -23.20
CA VAL A 281 8.90 25.69 -24.48
C VAL A 281 8.13 26.64 -25.37
N VAL A 282 8.72 27.76 -25.74
CA VAL A 282 8.05 28.83 -26.48
C VAL A 282 8.93 29.40 -27.59
N CYS A 283 8.34 29.92 -28.68
CA CYS A 283 9.10 30.64 -29.70
C CYS A 283 9.58 32.01 -29.16
N GLU A 284 10.59 32.59 -29.80
CA GLU A 284 11.18 33.88 -29.38
C GLU A 284 10.13 35.00 -29.28
N LYS A 285 9.16 35.06 -30.17
CA LYS A 285 8.09 36.06 -30.15
C LYS A 285 7.21 35.94 -28.90
N CYS A 286 6.83 34.72 -28.53
CA CYS A 286 6.06 34.46 -27.32
C CYS A 286 6.93 34.70 -26.07
N TYR A 287 8.20 34.34 -26.10
CA TYR A 287 9.14 34.61 -25.02
C TYR A 287 9.29 36.13 -24.76
N ALA A 288 9.46 36.95 -25.80
CA ALA A 288 9.52 38.40 -25.69
C ALA A 288 8.23 39.00 -25.11
N LYS A 289 7.05 38.54 -25.58
CA LYS A 289 5.76 38.97 -25.01
C LYS A 289 5.66 38.71 -23.51
N ILE A 290 6.08 37.52 -23.07
CA ILE A 290 6.02 37.16 -21.65
C ILE A 290 6.93 38.07 -20.79
N HIS A 291 8.11 38.45 -21.30
CA HIS A 291 9.05 39.30 -20.56
C HIS A 291 8.66 40.78 -20.57
N ASN A 292 7.98 41.24 -21.64
CA ASN A 292 7.52 42.65 -21.72
C ASN A 292 6.28 42.93 -20.83
N HIS A 293 5.52 41.90 -20.44
CA HIS A 293 4.42 42.00 -19.47
C HIS A 293 4.88 41.85 -18.00
N ALA A 294 6.16 41.65 -17.74
CA ALA A 294 6.73 41.45 -16.40
C ALA A 294 7.38 42.75 -15.83
N LYS A 295 7.24 43.88 -16.56
CA LYS A 295 7.62 45.23 -16.04
C LYS A 295 6.39 45.98 -15.49
#